data_2fd855a5b0fa5a6b0cd4d0d9ec765d6e
#
_entry.id   2fd855a5b0fa5a6b0cd4d0d9ec765d6e
#
_cell.length_a   1.000
_cell.length_b   1.000
_cell.length_c   1.000
_cell.angle_alpha   90.00
_cell.angle_beta   90.00
_cell.angle_gamma   90.00
#
_symmetry.space_group_name_H-M   'P 1'
#
loop_
_entity.id
_entity.type
_entity.pdbx_description
1 polymer ?
#
loop_
_entity_poly.entity_id
_entity_poly.type
_entity_poly.pdbx_seq_one_letter_code
_entity_poly.pdbx_strand_id
1 'polypeptide(L)'
;GVGDDGVLGNNQESSSEAINAWAGLILWGEVTGNRELRDLGMYLYATEWQAINFYWFDVHGQVLAPEYKNVDVAQLFGGKYIHNTWWTDDPRQATGINLLPITTASTHFGQYPDYIRRNLAALKDEQAIWAARGKKVDPPDIWQDVFAKYQALADPAAGLATWNRWGAVELGETRSHTLHFLLSLN
;
A
#
# COMPACT_ATOMS: atom_id res chain seq x y z
N GLY A 1 15.48 5.73 -1.80
CA GLY A 1 14.92 7.07 -1.70
C GLY A 1 15.06 7.79 -3.01
N VAL A 2 14.00 8.36 -3.48
CA VAL A 2 13.96 9.09 -4.74
C VAL A 2 13.82 10.58 -4.42
N GLY A 3 14.68 11.36 -5.00
CA GLY A 3 14.64 12.81 -4.88
C GLY A 3 15.27 13.32 -3.59
N ASP A 4 16.24 14.13 -3.78
CA ASP A 4 16.83 14.99 -2.77
C ASP A 4 16.43 16.43 -3.12
N ASP A 5 15.57 17.03 -2.32
CA ASP A 5 15.29 18.45 -2.44
C ASP A 5 16.27 19.30 -1.62
N GLY A 6 17.28 18.68 -1.03
CA GLY A 6 18.34 19.30 -0.25
C GLY A 6 17.89 19.90 1.08
N VAL A 7 16.60 20.10 1.28
CA VAL A 7 16.02 20.73 2.48
C VAL A 7 15.41 19.69 3.41
N LEU A 8 14.67 18.74 2.85
CA LEU A 8 13.95 17.71 3.60
C LEU A 8 14.75 16.42 3.73
N GLY A 9 15.82 16.27 2.97
CA GLY A 9 16.62 15.05 2.88
C GLY A 9 15.97 14.00 1.97
N ASN A 10 16.53 12.80 1.96
CA ASN A 10 15.98 11.70 1.17
C ASN A 10 14.61 11.30 1.68
N ASN A 11 13.66 11.17 0.77
CA ASN A 11 12.35 10.61 1.07
C ASN A 11 12.37 9.09 1.04
N GLN A 12 11.38 8.50 1.68
CA GLN A 12 11.01 7.11 1.54
C GLN A 12 9.55 7.04 1.09
N GLU A 13 9.29 6.25 0.07
CA GLU A 13 7.95 5.97 -0.45
C GLU A 13 7.87 4.50 -0.87
N SER A 14 6.65 4.03 -1.20
CA SER A 14 6.47 2.67 -1.73
C SER A 14 6.93 1.57 -0.77
N SER A 15 6.46 1.65 0.47
CA SER A 15 6.76 0.66 1.53
C SER A 15 6.45 -0.78 1.11
N SER A 16 5.45 -0.99 0.24
CA SER A 16 5.09 -2.27 -0.34
C SER A 16 6.17 -2.90 -1.22
N GLU A 17 7.01 -2.11 -1.87
CA GLU A 17 8.14 -2.64 -2.67
C GLU A 17 9.17 -3.32 -1.77
N ALA A 18 9.52 -2.71 -0.64
CA ALA A 18 10.45 -3.28 0.33
C ALA A 18 9.94 -4.61 0.87
N ILE A 19 8.66 -4.70 1.25
CA ILE A 19 8.09 -5.94 1.79
C ILE A 19 8.15 -7.09 0.78
N ASN A 20 7.94 -6.81 -0.51
CA ASN A 20 8.06 -7.80 -1.57
C ASN A 20 9.52 -8.24 -1.78
N ALA A 21 10.49 -7.33 -1.65
CA ALA A 21 11.91 -7.67 -1.73
C ALA A 21 12.33 -8.63 -0.61
N TRP A 22 11.87 -8.39 0.62
CA TRP A 22 12.16 -9.27 1.76
C TRP A 22 11.51 -10.64 1.63
N ALA A 23 10.28 -10.70 1.14
CA ALA A 23 9.63 -11.97 0.81
C ALA A 23 10.40 -12.74 -0.26
N GLY A 24 10.89 -12.04 -1.29
CA GLY A 24 11.76 -12.62 -2.31
C GLY A 24 13.06 -13.20 -1.73
N LEU A 25 13.65 -12.52 -0.76
CA LEU A 25 14.86 -12.98 -0.08
C LEU A 25 14.63 -14.27 0.72
N ILE A 26 13.47 -14.39 1.40
CA ILE A 26 13.07 -15.62 2.09
C ILE A 26 13.00 -16.78 1.09
N LEU A 27 12.26 -16.60 0.00
CA LEU A 27 12.07 -17.63 -1.03
C LEU A 27 13.40 -18.04 -1.67
N TRP A 28 14.28 -17.08 -1.95
CA TRP A 28 15.59 -17.35 -2.49
C TRP A 28 16.45 -18.16 -1.53
N GLY A 29 16.45 -17.81 -0.25
CA GLY A 29 17.14 -18.57 0.79
C GLY A 29 16.64 -20.01 0.90
N GLU A 30 15.31 -20.21 0.83
CA GLU A 30 14.71 -21.56 0.85
C GLU A 30 15.12 -22.38 -0.37
N VAL A 31 14.99 -21.84 -1.58
CA VAL A 31 15.28 -22.58 -2.82
C VAL A 31 16.75 -22.92 -2.94
N THR A 32 17.64 -22.07 -2.45
CA THR A 32 19.10 -22.30 -2.51
C THR A 32 19.64 -23.08 -1.30
N GLY A 33 18.80 -23.36 -0.30
CA GLY A 33 19.21 -23.99 0.96
C GLY A 33 20.09 -23.08 1.84
N ASN A 34 20.13 -21.79 1.56
CA ASN A 34 20.88 -20.81 2.33
C ASN A 34 20.04 -20.30 3.52
N ARG A 35 20.21 -20.96 4.67
CA ARG A 35 19.45 -20.65 5.88
C ARG A 35 19.71 -19.24 6.42
N GLU A 36 20.96 -18.77 6.35
CA GLU A 36 21.29 -17.42 6.83
C GLU A 36 20.56 -16.35 6.03
N LEU A 37 20.50 -16.52 4.70
CA LEU A 37 19.79 -15.61 3.82
C LEU A 37 18.28 -15.64 4.07
N ARG A 38 17.70 -16.82 4.24
CA ARG A 38 16.29 -17.00 4.59
C ARG A 38 15.96 -16.29 5.91
N ASP A 39 16.75 -16.54 6.95
CA ASP A 39 16.51 -16.02 8.30
C ASP A 39 16.69 -14.49 8.33
N LEU A 40 17.65 -13.95 7.57
CA LEU A 40 17.76 -12.51 7.34
C LEU A 40 16.51 -11.95 6.66
N GLY A 41 16.02 -12.61 5.61
CA GLY A 41 14.78 -12.21 4.93
C GLY A 41 13.58 -12.20 5.87
N MET A 42 13.44 -13.22 6.72
CA MET A 42 12.36 -13.29 7.73
C MET A 42 12.45 -12.14 8.74
N TYR A 43 13.65 -11.82 9.22
CA TYR A 43 13.86 -10.70 10.13
C TYR A 43 13.48 -9.37 9.46
N LEU A 44 13.97 -9.13 8.24
CA LEU A 44 13.69 -7.90 7.49
C LEU A 44 12.18 -7.78 7.16
N TYR A 45 11.55 -8.88 6.74
CA TYR A 45 10.11 -8.90 6.50
C TYR A 45 9.31 -8.55 7.76
N ALA A 46 9.63 -9.18 8.89
CA ALA A 46 8.92 -8.96 10.14
C ALA A 46 9.08 -7.53 10.68
N THR A 47 10.26 -6.95 10.56
CA THR A 47 10.52 -5.57 10.99
C THR A 47 9.89 -4.55 10.03
N GLU A 48 9.93 -4.81 8.73
CA GLU A 48 9.35 -3.92 7.72
C GLU A 48 7.82 -3.84 7.83
N TRP A 49 7.11 -4.98 7.89
CA TRP A 49 5.66 -4.91 7.97
C TRP A 49 5.16 -4.26 9.27
N GLN A 50 5.89 -4.39 10.36
CA GLN A 50 5.58 -3.66 11.59
C GLN A 50 5.79 -2.15 11.41
N ALA A 51 6.90 -1.75 10.78
CA ALA A 51 7.17 -0.34 10.46
C ALA A 51 6.08 0.24 9.53
N ILE A 52 5.68 -0.51 8.51
CA ILE A 52 4.59 -0.12 7.60
C ILE A 52 3.31 0.14 8.37
N ASN A 53 2.86 -0.82 9.18
CA ASN A 53 1.62 -0.70 9.93
C ASN A 53 1.66 0.43 10.96
N PHE A 54 2.82 0.69 11.54
CA PHE A 54 2.97 1.67 12.61
C PHE A 54 3.22 3.09 12.08
N TYR A 55 4.15 3.25 11.14
CA TYR A 55 4.59 4.58 10.70
C TYR A 55 3.91 5.06 9.41
N TRP A 56 3.51 4.16 8.52
CA TRP A 56 2.91 4.51 7.25
C TRP A 56 1.38 4.54 7.29
N PHE A 57 0.79 3.57 7.97
CA PHE A 57 -0.65 3.43 8.07
C PHE A 57 -1.21 3.79 9.45
N ASP A 58 -0.36 3.86 10.48
CA ASP A 58 -0.80 4.15 11.86
C ASP A 58 -2.07 3.37 12.25
N VAL A 59 -2.03 2.06 12.02
CA VAL A 59 -3.22 1.19 12.22
C VAL A 59 -3.81 1.26 13.62
N HIS A 60 -3.00 1.68 14.60
CA HIS A 60 -3.38 1.83 16.01
C HIS A 60 -3.70 3.27 16.40
N GLY A 61 -3.52 4.26 15.52
CA GLY A 61 -3.78 5.67 15.82
C GLY A 61 -2.87 6.26 16.90
N GLN A 62 -1.58 5.93 16.89
CA GLN A 62 -0.62 6.28 17.95
C GLN A 62 0.53 7.17 17.48
N VAL A 63 0.71 7.32 16.17
CA VAL A 63 1.90 7.95 15.58
C VAL A 63 1.58 9.27 14.90
N LEU A 64 0.52 9.31 14.11
CA LEU A 64 0.16 10.51 13.36
C LEU A 64 -0.43 11.58 14.30
N ALA A 65 0.02 12.81 14.11
CA ALA A 65 -0.49 13.94 14.91
C ALA A 65 -2.00 14.13 14.70
N PRO A 66 -2.77 14.53 15.71
CA PRO A 66 -4.23 14.72 15.59
C PRO A 66 -4.64 15.76 14.53
N GLU A 67 -3.74 16.68 14.17
CA GLU A 67 -3.92 17.68 13.12
C GLU A 67 -3.79 17.09 11.72
N TYR A 68 -3.10 15.96 11.57
CA TYR A 68 -2.99 15.23 10.30
C TYR A 68 -4.30 14.52 10.00
N LYS A 69 -4.98 14.92 8.95
CA LYS A 69 -6.36 14.48 8.67
C LYS A 69 -6.45 13.29 7.71
N ASN A 70 -5.34 12.94 7.06
CA ASN A 70 -5.30 11.73 6.24
C ASN A 70 -5.04 10.51 7.12
N VAL A 71 -5.38 9.35 6.62
CA VAL A 71 -5.31 8.09 7.40
C VAL A 71 -4.03 7.30 7.18
N ASP A 72 -3.25 7.70 6.18
CA ASP A 72 -1.95 7.10 5.87
C ASP A 72 -0.96 8.16 5.41
N VAL A 73 0.26 7.75 5.19
CA VAL A 73 1.38 8.60 4.77
C VAL A 73 1.92 8.08 3.46
N ALA A 74 2.00 8.94 2.44
CA ALA A 74 2.57 8.57 1.15
C ALA A 74 4.10 8.59 1.17
N GLN A 75 4.70 9.59 1.83
CA GLN A 75 6.14 9.76 1.88
C GLN A 75 6.63 10.16 3.27
N LEU A 76 7.79 9.65 3.66
CA LEU A 76 8.50 9.98 4.90
C LEU A 76 9.82 10.69 4.60
N PHE A 77 10.14 11.73 5.37
CA PHE A 77 11.35 12.52 5.29
C PHE A 77 11.95 12.72 6.68
N GLY A 78 12.75 11.76 7.14
CA GLY A 78 13.47 11.91 8.41
C GLY A 78 12.59 12.32 9.59
N GLY A 79 11.40 11.76 9.74
CA GLY A 79 10.44 12.08 10.81
C GLY A 79 9.36 13.10 10.41
N LYS A 80 9.41 13.66 9.23
CA LYS A 80 8.29 14.39 8.61
C LYS A 80 7.54 13.46 7.66
N TYR A 81 6.25 13.71 7.49
CA TYR A 81 5.40 12.90 6.61
C TYR A 81 4.43 13.76 5.84
N ILE A 82 4.12 13.32 4.61
CA ILE A 82 3.20 13.99 3.69
C ILE A 82 2.29 12.97 3.00
N HIS A 83 1.13 13.44 2.53
CA HIS A 83 0.14 12.65 1.82
C HIS A 83 0.04 13.11 0.36
N ASN A 84 1.13 12.99 -0.36
CA ASN A 84 1.23 13.19 -1.81
C ASN A 84 2.44 12.44 -2.33
N THR A 85 2.50 12.24 -3.64
CA THR A 85 3.68 11.72 -4.33
C THR A 85 4.34 12.87 -5.10
N TRP A 86 5.50 12.61 -5.71
CA TRP A 86 6.19 13.64 -6.48
C TRP A 86 5.48 14.02 -7.79
N TRP A 87 4.54 13.21 -8.29
CA TRP A 87 3.80 13.46 -9.54
C TRP A 87 2.34 13.85 -9.32
N THR A 88 1.77 13.54 -8.16
CA THR A 88 0.37 13.80 -7.86
C THR A 88 0.12 13.88 -6.36
N ASP A 89 -0.92 14.60 -6.01
CA ASP A 89 -1.54 14.62 -4.70
C ASP A 89 -2.98 14.05 -4.73
N ASP A 90 -3.34 13.31 -5.80
CA ASP A 90 -4.59 12.52 -5.84
C ASP A 90 -4.56 11.48 -4.71
N PRO A 91 -5.54 11.48 -3.80
CA PRO A 91 -5.55 10.62 -2.62
C PRO A 91 -5.44 9.13 -2.94
N ARG A 92 -5.97 8.68 -4.08
CA ARG A 92 -5.85 7.27 -4.50
C ARG A 92 -4.42 6.87 -4.77
N GLN A 93 -3.68 7.72 -5.49
CA GLN A 93 -2.29 7.45 -5.78
C GLN A 93 -1.41 7.65 -4.54
N ALA A 94 -1.75 8.62 -3.68
CA ALA A 94 -1.07 8.84 -2.42
C ALA A 94 -1.17 7.63 -1.47
N THR A 95 -2.35 7.03 -1.35
CA THR A 95 -2.54 5.77 -0.61
C THR A 95 -1.96 4.58 -1.37
N GLY A 96 -2.26 4.49 -2.66
CA GLY A 96 -1.93 3.33 -3.49
C GLY A 96 -0.44 3.09 -3.66
N ILE A 97 0.41 4.12 -3.62
CA ILE A 97 1.87 3.96 -3.74
C ILE A 97 2.45 3.06 -2.64
N ASN A 98 1.80 3.01 -1.47
CA ASN A 98 2.19 2.15 -0.36
C ASN A 98 1.52 0.78 -0.38
N LEU A 99 0.65 0.53 -1.35
CA LEU A 99 -0.05 -0.75 -1.49
C LEU A 99 0.52 -1.59 -2.65
N LEU A 100 0.98 -0.94 -3.72
CA LEU A 100 1.46 -1.64 -4.91
C LEU A 100 2.94 -2.04 -4.78
N PRO A 101 3.30 -3.23 -5.28
CA PRO A 101 2.40 -4.28 -5.76
C PRO A 101 1.80 -5.07 -4.59
N ILE A 102 0.50 -5.37 -4.66
CA ILE A 102 -0.12 -6.30 -3.70
C ILE A 102 0.07 -7.73 -4.20
N THR A 103 0.82 -8.49 -3.44
CA THR A 103 1.13 -9.90 -3.65
C THR A 103 0.84 -10.71 -2.40
N THR A 104 1.20 -11.99 -2.38
CA THR A 104 1.15 -12.80 -1.16
C THR A 104 2.01 -12.24 -0.03
N ALA A 105 3.03 -11.42 -0.34
CA ALA A 105 3.82 -10.71 0.67
C ALA A 105 3.02 -9.62 1.40
N SER A 106 1.93 -9.14 0.82
CA SER A 106 1.11 -8.05 1.36
C SER A 106 0.00 -8.53 2.30
N THR A 107 -0.11 -9.83 2.56
CA THR A 107 -1.17 -10.42 3.40
C THR A 107 -1.15 -9.96 4.86
N HIS A 108 -0.05 -9.37 5.31
CA HIS A 108 0.05 -8.75 6.64
C HIS A 108 -1.01 -7.66 6.88
N PHE A 109 -1.46 -6.95 5.86
CA PHE A 109 -2.55 -5.98 5.99
C PHE A 109 -3.87 -6.62 6.44
N GLY A 110 -4.12 -7.87 6.08
CA GLY A 110 -5.31 -8.63 6.47
C GLY A 110 -5.43 -8.88 7.97
N GLN A 111 -4.39 -8.61 8.78
CA GLN A 111 -4.46 -8.65 10.23
C GLN A 111 -5.30 -7.50 10.81
N TYR A 112 -5.54 -6.44 10.04
CA TYR A 112 -6.26 -5.24 10.47
C TYR A 112 -7.44 -4.91 9.54
N PRO A 113 -8.42 -5.82 9.40
CA PRO A 113 -9.53 -5.63 8.44
C PRO A 113 -10.38 -4.39 8.74
N ASP A 114 -10.55 -4.03 10.01
CA ASP A 114 -11.28 -2.82 10.38
C ASP A 114 -10.52 -1.55 9.99
N TYR A 115 -9.20 -1.58 10.05
CA TYR A 115 -8.38 -0.48 9.55
C TYR A 115 -8.55 -0.33 8.03
N ILE A 116 -8.47 -1.43 7.28
CA ILE A 116 -8.67 -1.40 5.82
C ILE A 116 -10.02 -0.76 5.46
N ARG A 117 -11.08 -1.13 6.15
CA ARG A 117 -12.42 -0.55 5.93
C ARG A 117 -12.44 0.95 6.21
N ARG A 118 -11.82 1.40 7.31
CA ARG A 118 -11.71 2.84 7.65
C ARG A 118 -10.87 3.59 6.63
N ASN A 119 -9.73 3.03 6.21
CA ASN A 119 -8.84 3.64 5.22
C ASN A 119 -9.57 3.83 3.88
N LEU A 120 -10.26 2.81 3.38
CA LEU A 120 -11.05 2.89 2.15
C LEU A 120 -12.23 3.87 2.26
N ALA A 121 -12.85 4.01 3.43
CA ALA A 121 -13.90 4.99 3.66
C ALA A 121 -13.34 6.42 3.66
N ALA A 122 -12.25 6.65 4.40
CA ALA A 122 -11.59 7.95 4.44
C ALA A 122 -11.07 8.39 3.07
N LEU A 123 -10.55 7.46 2.27
CA LEU A 123 -10.10 7.74 0.91
C LEU A 123 -11.23 8.29 0.02
N LYS A 124 -12.47 7.82 0.18
CA LYS A 124 -13.64 8.36 -0.55
C LYS A 124 -13.92 9.81 -0.14
N ASP A 125 -13.82 10.11 1.14
CA ASP A 125 -14.03 11.47 1.64
C ASP A 125 -12.92 12.41 1.16
N GLU A 126 -11.68 11.96 1.17
CA GLU A 126 -10.53 12.71 0.64
C GLU A 126 -10.70 12.99 -0.87
N GLN A 127 -11.15 12.03 -1.65
CA GLN A 127 -11.45 12.20 -3.07
C GLN A 127 -12.57 13.23 -3.31
N ALA A 128 -13.62 13.21 -2.50
CA ALA A 128 -14.71 14.18 -2.58
C ALA A 128 -14.22 15.61 -2.27
N ILE A 129 -13.39 15.77 -1.24
CA ILE A 129 -12.75 17.05 -0.90
C ILE A 129 -11.85 17.53 -2.02
N TRP A 130 -11.06 16.63 -2.60
CA TRP A 130 -10.16 16.89 -3.71
C TRP A 130 -10.90 17.42 -4.94
N ALA A 131 -11.97 16.72 -5.33
CA ALA A 131 -12.82 17.12 -6.45
C ALA A 131 -13.51 18.49 -6.20
N ALA A 132 -13.99 18.71 -4.98
CA ALA A 132 -14.64 19.99 -4.61
C ALA A 132 -13.69 21.19 -4.66
N ARG A 133 -12.38 20.97 -4.53
CA ARG A 133 -11.35 22.01 -4.69
C ARG A 133 -11.00 22.31 -6.16
N GLY A 134 -11.70 21.69 -7.12
CA GLY A 134 -11.45 21.86 -8.56
C GLY A 134 -10.14 21.27 -9.03
N LYS A 135 -9.57 20.34 -8.28
CA LYS A 135 -8.36 19.63 -8.67
C LYS A 135 -8.68 18.59 -9.74
N LYS A 136 -7.72 18.35 -10.63
CA LYS A 136 -7.86 17.30 -11.63
C LYS A 136 -7.98 15.95 -10.93
N VAL A 137 -9.07 15.25 -11.18
CA VAL A 137 -9.29 13.89 -10.71
C VAL A 137 -8.87 12.95 -11.81
N ASP A 138 -8.05 11.97 -11.49
CA ASP A 138 -7.65 10.92 -12.41
C ASP A 138 -8.86 10.02 -12.76
N PRO A 139 -8.77 9.23 -13.86
CA PRO A 139 -9.85 8.34 -14.24
C PRO A 139 -10.34 7.47 -13.07
N PRO A 140 -11.64 7.15 -13.00
CA PRO A 140 -12.20 6.45 -11.84
C PRO A 140 -11.67 5.02 -11.67
N ASP A 141 -11.11 4.44 -12.71
CA ASP A 141 -10.52 3.09 -12.73
C ASP A 141 -9.03 3.04 -12.38
N ILE A 142 -8.40 4.21 -12.12
CA ILE A 142 -6.98 4.23 -11.76
C ILE A 142 -6.72 3.38 -10.50
N TRP A 143 -5.79 2.46 -10.59
CA TRP A 143 -5.34 1.54 -9.54
C TRP A 143 -6.45 0.70 -8.88
N GLN A 144 -7.56 0.50 -9.58
CA GLN A 144 -8.68 -0.28 -9.03
C GLN A 144 -8.35 -1.76 -8.81
N ASP A 145 -7.41 -2.32 -9.54
CA ASP A 145 -6.87 -3.65 -9.30
C ASP A 145 -6.10 -3.73 -7.97
N VAL A 146 -5.33 -2.69 -7.63
CA VAL A 146 -4.64 -2.56 -6.34
C VAL A 146 -5.65 -2.45 -5.21
N PHE A 147 -6.62 -1.54 -5.33
CA PHE A 147 -7.66 -1.36 -4.32
C PHE A 147 -8.60 -2.56 -4.18
N ALA A 148 -8.89 -3.28 -5.26
CA ALA A 148 -9.66 -4.53 -5.21
C ALA A 148 -8.93 -5.59 -4.37
N LYS A 149 -7.62 -5.77 -4.57
CA LYS A 149 -6.80 -6.68 -3.78
C LYS A 149 -6.69 -6.24 -2.32
N TYR A 150 -6.50 -4.93 -2.07
CA TYR A 150 -6.47 -4.38 -0.72
C TYR A 150 -7.79 -4.58 0.02
N GLN A 151 -8.91 -4.28 -0.64
CA GLN A 151 -10.24 -4.51 -0.10
C GLN A 151 -10.50 -5.98 0.21
N ALA A 152 -10.03 -6.89 -0.65
CA ALA A 152 -10.20 -8.32 -0.48
C ALA A 152 -9.52 -8.87 0.78
N LEU A 153 -8.47 -8.23 1.28
CA LEU A 153 -7.83 -8.60 2.54
C LEU A 153 -8.72 -8.37 3.76
N ALA A 154 -9.74 -7.51 3.64
CA ALA A 154 -10.74 -7.27 4.69
C ALA A 154 -12.10 -7.89 4.38
N ASP A 155 -12.43 -8.04 3.11
CA ASP A 155 -13.69 -8.58 2.60
C ASP A 155 -13.45 -9.15 1.18
N PRO A 156 -13.18 -10.46 1.07
CA PRO A 156 -12.89 -11.10 -0.20
C PRO A 156 -13.97 -10.91 -1.25
N ALA A 157 -15.24 -11.02 -0.86
CA ALA A 157 -16.36 -10.86 -1.78
C ALA A 157 -16.49 -9.44 -2.33
N ALA A 158 -16.27 -8.43 -1.48
CA ALA A 158 -16.27 -7.03 -1.88
C ALA A 158 -15.10 -6.70 -2.82
N GLY A 159 -13.91 -7.23 -2.55
CA GLY A 159 -12.74 -7.08 -3.42
C GLY A 159 -12.97 -7.68 -4.81
N LEU A 160 -13.53 -8.90 -4.88
CA LEU A 160 -13.87 -9.53 -6.15
C LEU A 160 -14.97 -8.75 -6.90
N ALA A 161 -15.95 -8.20 -6.20
CA ALA A 161 -17.00 -7.36 -6.80
C ALA A 161 -16.41 -6.06 -7.39
N THR A 162 -15.44 -5.44 -6.71
CA THR A 162 -14.72 -4.27 -7.22
C THR A 162 -13.95 -4.62 -8.49
N TRP A 163 -13.20 -5.71 -8.50
CA TRP A 163 -12.52 -6.20 -9.69
C TRP A 163 -13.47 -6.44 -10.86
N ASN A 164 -14.57 -7.13 -10.64
CA ASN A 164 -15.55 -7.46 -11.70
C ASN A 164 -16.21 -6.21 -12.32
N ARG A 165 -16.27 -5.11 -11.57
CA ARG A 165 -16.80 -3.84 -12.08
C ARG A 165 -15.81 -3.14 -13.02
N TRP A 166 -14.53 -3.14 -12.70
CA TRP A 166 -13.52 -2.35 -13.40
C TRP A 166 -12.68 -3.19 -14.36
N GLY A 167 -12.10 -4.28 -13.90
CA GLY A 167 -11.34 -5.24 -14.69
C GLY A 167 -10.08 -4.69 -15.38
N ALA A 168 -9.71 -3.46 -15.11
CA ALA A 168 -8.46 -2.84 -15.59
C ALA A 168 -7.29 -3.26 -14.72
N VAL A 169 -6.09 -3.30 -15.28
CA VAL A 169 -4.84 -3.55 -14.57
C VAL A 169 -3.85 -2.43 -14.82
N GLU A 170 -3.12 -2.08 -13.80
CA GLU A 170 -2.06 -1.09 -13.87
C GLU A 170 -0.75 -1.68 -14.42
N LEU A 171 0.17 -0.80 -14.80
CA LEU A 171 1.49 -1.20 -15.28
C LEU A 171 2.21 -2.07 -14.23
N GLY A 172 2.74 -3.18 -14.71
CA GLY A 172 3.42 -4.17 -13.86
C GLY A 172 2.51 -5.25 -13.28
N GLU A 173 1.20 -5.07 -13.34
CA GLU A 173 0.21 -6.06 -12.91
C GLU A 173 -0.31 -6.90 -14.08
N THR A 174 -0.89 -8.07 -13.79
CA THR A 174 -1.56 -8.91 -14.78
C THR A 174 -2.93 -9.36 -14.29
N ARG A 175 -3.85 -9.55 -15.24
CA ARG A 175 -5.20 -10.05 -14.92
C ARG A 175 -5.16 -11.42 -14.22
N SER A 176 -4.25 -12.31 -14.65
CA SER A 176 -4.11 -13.64 -14.07
C SER A 176 -3.62 -13.58 -12.63
N HIS A 177 -2.61 -12.75 -12.32
CA HIS A 177 -2.13 -12.55 -10.96
C HIS A 177 -3.21 -11.95 -10.05
N THR A 178 -3.89 -10.90 -10.52
CA THR A 178 -4.95 -10.25 -9.76
C THR A 178 -6.10 -11.22 -9.46
N LEU A 179 -6.57 -11.98 -10.46
CA LEU A 179 -7.62 -12.98 -10.26
C LEU A 179 -7.18 -14.10 -9.34
N HIS A 180 -5.94 -14.61 -9.51
CA HIS A 180 -5.41 -15.64 -8.62
C HIS A 180 -5.40 -15.17 -7.17
N PHE A 181 -4.89 -13.95 -6.91
CA PHE A 181 -4.87 -13.38 -5.57
C PHE A 181 -6.28 -13.27 -4.98
N LEU A 182 -7.22 -12.65 -5.70
CA LEU A 182 -8.60 -12.45 -5.24
C LEU A 182 -9.32 -13.77 -4.98
N LEU A 183 -9.14 -14.78 -5.84
CA LEU A 183 -9.78 -16.08 -5.69
C LEU A 183 -9.14 -16.92 -4.59
N SER A 184 -7.89 -16.72 -4.26
CA SER A 184 -7.21 -17.44 -3.17
C SER A 184 -7.68 -17.02 -1.78
N LEU A 185 -8.37 -15.89 -1.67
CA LEU A 185 -8.91 -15.37 -0.40
C LEU A 185 -10.38 -15.76 -0.16
N ASN A 186 -11.07 -16.33 -1.16
CA ASN A 186 -12.49 -16.71 -1.10
C ASN A 186 -12.74 -18.15 -0.64
#